data_8178dd72c823988411fe65440fb9c14f
#
_entry.id   8178dd72c823988411fe65440fb9c14f
#
_cell.length_a   1.000
_cell.length_b   1.000
_cell.length_c   1.000
_cell.angle_alpha   90.00
_cell.angle_beta   90.00
_cell.angle_gamma   90.00
#
_symmetry.space_group_name_H-M   'P 1'
#
loop_
_entity.id
_entity.type
_entity.pdbx_description
1 polymer ?
#
loop_
_entity_poly.entity_id
_entity_poly.type
_entity_poly.pdbx_seq_one_letter_code
_entity_poly.pdbx_strand_id
1 'polypeptide(L)'
;MRYPTQRRKNRSHKSHDPPRSGTVFYGSPSRTTGIFPRLPQNSTATNKKLSHLHARYLLIREPFSGTISPYIQEVYKKKLLLAAALAFSAAVPAFAEITATDVVGRTVTVPKVPERIVLGFYYEDYLAIGGKDAVDKVVALALSTWKDWRPQQYARYEKALPKLKDIPDIGNTEDGTFSVEKIIATNPDLVILGVWNYEGLGESVKQFDEAGIPYVVLDYNAQTVEKHTVSTLALGKLLGQEQRAQELADNYKNAFADIEKRIEKLKPSPKKVYVELAQNGAETFGNSYGNTMWGALLEKLGGKNIAAGQVKGAAPLSPEYILAEAPDLIFLAGSEWKNKPQAVAVGFSADPKIVNERIAAYLQRPGWADLPAVKTDNVFALYHGGARTLSDYVYAQFIAKQLYPEAFKDVDPVKNLQEYYKKWLPIEADGVFMTQYQPAK
;
A
#
# COMPACT_ATOMS: atom_id res chain seq x y z
N MET A 1 -45.55 -0.42 -35.98
CA MET A 1 -46.21 0.87 -35.69
C MET A 1 -45.14 1.93 -35.62
N ARG A 2 -45.45 3.09 -36.22
CA ARG A 2 -44.55 4.14 -36.71
C ARG A 2 -43.73 4.85 -35.65
N TYR A 3 -42.48 5.17 -36.01
CA TYR A 3 -41.63 6.20 -35.37
C TYR A 3 -42.15 7.61 -35.56
N PRO A 4 -41.85 8.57 -34.68
CA PRO A 4 -41.70 9.95 -35.11
C PRO A 4 -40.28 10.48 -34.94
N THR A 5 -39.74 10.99 -36.01
CA THR A 5 -38.60 11.87 -36.20
C THR A 5 -38.75 13.18 -35.44
N GLN A 6 -37.71 13.63 -34.73
CA GLN A 6 -37.59 15.05 -34.34
C GLN A 6 -36.30 15.68 -34.83
N ARG A 7 -36.51 16.91 -35.35
CA ARG A 7 -35.64 17.78 -36.15
C ARG A 7 -34.45 18.33 -35.36
N ARG A 8 -33.32 18.41 -36.08
CA ARG A 8 -32.17 19.27 -35.77
C ARG A 8 -32.60 20.76 -35.76
N LYS A 9 -32.11 21.52 -34.76
CA LYS A 9 -31.94 22.98 -34.84
C LYS A 9 -30.45 23.31 -34.70
N ASN A 10 -29.89 23.83 -35.78
CA ASN A 10 -28.61 24.51 -35.84
C ASN A 10 -28.66 25.78 -34.98
N ARG A 11 -27.61 26.01 -34.19
CA ARG A 11 -27.20 27.35 -33.76
C ARG A 11 -25.70 27.52 -33.89
N SER A 12 -25.38 28.62 -34.49
CA SER A 12 -24.16 29.15 -35.02
C SER A 12 -23.02 29.39 -34.03
N HIS A 13 -21.81 29.28 -34.59
CA HIS A 13 -20.51 29.69 -34.09
C HIS A 13 -20.45 31.05 -33.39
N LYS A 14 -19.70 31.11 -32.30
CA LYS A 14 -18.81 32.23 -31.96
C LYS A 14 -17.48 31.67 -31.45
N SER A 15 -16.45 31.99 -32.21
CA SER A 15 -15.04 31.79 -31.92
C SER A 15 -14.60 32.72 -30.80
N HIS A 16 -13.91 32.20 -29.79
CA HIS A 16 -13.06 32.99 -28.91
C HIS A 16 -11.66 32.36 -28.86
N ASP A 17 -10.68 33.16 -29.31
CA ASP A 17 -9.27 32.91 -29.26
C ASP A 17 -8.76 32.88 -27.82
N PRO A 18 -7.76 32.04 -27.50
CA PRO A 18 -7.10 32.04 -26.17
C PRO A 18 -6.03 33.14 -26.11
N PRO A 19 -5.77 33.71 -24.92
CA PRO A 19 -4.71 34.69 -24.73
C PRO A 19 -3.33 34.05 -24.69
N ARG A 20 -2.37 34.74 -25.29
CA ARG A 20 -0.95 34.39 -25.42
C ARG A 20 -0.24 34.29 -24.06
N SER A 21 0.57 33.26 -23.95
CA SER A 21 1.51 33.00 -22.86
C SER A 21 2.55 34.10 -22.71
N GLY A 22 2.63 34.68 -21.52
CA GLY A 22 3.76 35.50 -21.08
C GLY A 22 4.87 34.62 -20.47
N THR A 23 6.04 34.71 -21.08
CA THR A 23 7.27 34.08 -20.63
C THR A 23 7.81 34.83 -19.39
N VAL A 24 7.87 34.19 -18.23
CA VAL A 24 8.56 34.72 -17.05
C VAL A 24 9.90 34.01 -16.90
N PHE A 25 10.97 34.76 -17.10
CA PHE A 25 12.36 34.37 -16.75
C PHE A 25 12.52 34.36 -15.24
N TYR A 26 12.89 33.24 -14.64
CA TYR A 26 13.44 33.20 -13.30
C TYR A 26 14.96 33.18 -13.36
N GLY A 27 15.53 34.28 -12.86
CA GLY A 27 16.97 34.44 -12.63
C GLY A 27 17.41 33.60 -11.41
N SER A 28 18.59 33.04 -11.54
CA SER A 28 19.31 32.34 -10.46
C SER A 28 19.74 33.32 -9.36
N PRO A 29 19.63 33.00 -8.08
CA PRO A 29 20.27 33.75 -7.02
C PRO A 29 21.73 33.27 -6.76
N SER A 30 22.60 34.24 -6.75
CA SER A 30 24.00 34.20 -6.39
C SER A 30 24.27 33.68 -4.98
N ARG A 31 25.39 32.97 -4.84
CA ARG A 31 26.02 32.58 -3.55
C ARG A 31 26.26 33.81 -2.68
N THR A 32 25.72 33.78 -1.46
CA THR A 32 26.18 34.66 -0.37
C THR A 32 26.69 33.76 0.76
N THR A 33 27.98 33.91 1.04
CA THR A 33 28.70 33.37 2.20
C THR A 33 28.20 34.07 3.46
N GLY A 34 27.47 33.34 4.31
CA GLY A 34 27.06 33.82 5.64
C GLY A 34 27.90 33.17 6.73
N ILE A 35 28.60 34.01 7.46
CA ILE A 35 29.43 33.73 8.63
C ILE A 35 28.55 33.24 9.77
N PHE A 36 28.82 32.06 10.32
CA PHE A 36 28.21 31.59 11.56
C PHE A 36 28.90 32.19 12.77
N PRO A 37 28.21 32.80 13.74
CA PRO A 37 28.80 33.14 15.02
C PRO A 37 28.85 31.90 15.92
N ARG A 38 30.02 31.63 16.49
CA ARG A 38 30.29 30.65 17.54
C ARG A 38 29.51 31.01 18.81
N LEU A 39 28.75 30.08 19.35
CA LEU A 39 28.18 30.14 20.69
C LEU A 39 29.29 29.87 21.72
N PRO A 40 29.32 30.61 22.85
CA PRO A 40 30.30 30.38 23.90
C PRO A 40 29.93 29.18 24.77
N GLN A 41 30.85 28.27 24.98
CA GLN A 41 30.83 27.29 26.04
C GLN A 41 31.00 28.00 27.38
N ASN A 42 29.98 28.00 28.22
CA ASN A 42 30.12 28.11 29.68
C ASN A 42 28.80 27.72 30.36
N SER A 43 28.73 26.48 30.87
CA SER A 43 27.70 26.08 31.80
C SER A 43 28.33 25.44 33.05
N THR A 44 28.89 26.29 33.91
CA THR A 44 29.29 25.91 35.28
C THR A 44 28.48 26.64 36.37
N ALA A 45 27.22 27.02 36.06
CA ALA A 45 26.42 27.82 36.99
C ALA A 45 25.21 27.12 37.60
N THR A 46 24.89 25.87 37.24
CA THR A 46 23.67 25.19 37.69
C THR A 46 23.85 24.23 38.87
N ASN A 47 25.09 23.92 39.27
CA ASN A 47 25.35 23.01 40.41
C ASN A 47 25.54 23.69 41.77
N LYS A 48 25.51 25.01 41.88
CA LYS A 48 25.62 25.70 43.17
C LYS A 48 24.31 26.06 43.87
N LYS A 49 23.17 25.94 43.20
CA LYS A 49 21.86 26.24 43.81
C LYS A 49 21.18 25.03 44.51
N LEU A 50 21.59 23.78 44.17
CA LEU A 50 21.05 22.60 44.83
C LEU A 50 21.79 22.26 46.15
N SER A 51 23.02 22.70 46.33
CA SER A 51 23.77 22.47 47.59
C SER A 51 23.33 23.37 48.75
N HIS A 52 22.71 24.52 48.53
CA HIS A 52 22.21 25.40 49.58
C HIS A 52 20.80 25.03 50.12
N LEU A 53 20.02 24.24 49.41
CA LEU A 53 18.73 23.76 49.96
C LEU A 53 18.92 22.52 50.88
N HIS A 54 19.95 21.72 50.71
CA HIS A 54 20.22 20.57 51.61
C HIS A 54 20.84 20.97 52.94
N ALA A 55 21.55 22.11 53.01
CA ALA A 55 22.19 22.57 54.25
C ALA A 55 21.27 23.30 55.21
N ARG A 56 20.05 23.72 54.76
CA ARG A 56 19.07 24.40 55.64
C ARG A 56 18.07 23.44 56.28
N TYR A 57 18.04 22.15 55.95
CA TYR A 57 17.14 21.17 56.54
C TYR A 57 17.75 20.37 57.70
N LEU A 58 19.02 20.57 58.03
CA LEU A 58 19.74 19.81 59.06
C LEU A 58 20.04 20.58 60.34
N LEU A 59 19.53 21.82 60.52
CA LEU A 59 19.83 22.67 61.69
C LEU A 59 18.64 23.05 62.54
N ILE A 60 17.53 22.28 62.55
CA ILE A 60 16.47 22.40 63.54
C ILE A 60 16.24 21.03 64.16
N ARG A 61 17.18 20.60 64.98
CA ARG A 61 16.99 19.58 66.02
C ARG A 61 17.23 20.23 67.39
N GLU A 62 16.29 21.06 67.82
CA GLU A 62 16.05 21.27 69.23
C GLU A 62 14.92 20.32 69.68
N PRO A 63 15.06 19.59 70.79
CA PRO A 63 13.99 18.71 71.27
C PRO A 63 12.86 19.57 71.83
N PHE A 64 11.85 19.88 71.03
CA PHE A 64 10.60 20.45 71.53
C PHE A 64 9.89 19.38 72.36
N SER A 65 10.04 19.44 73.70
CA SER A 65 9.24 18.67 74.65
C SER A 65 7.89 19.35 74.90
N GLY A 66 7.13 19.55 73.87
CA GLY A 66 5.76 20.05 73.95
C GLY A 66 4.83 19.13 73.18
N THR A 67 3.80 18.61 73.85
CA THR A 67 2.73 17.85 73.22
C THR A 67 2.08 18.69 72.13
N ILE A 68 2.33 18.30 70.88
CA ILE A 68 1.71 18.94 69.68
C ILE A 68 0.21 18.73 69.82
N SER A 69 -0.55 19.85 69.87
CA SER A 69 -2.00 19.83 69.93
C SER A 69 -2.60 18.87 68.92
N PRO A 70 -3.59 18.02 69.31
CA PRO A 70 -4.26 17.09 68.38
C PRO A 70 -4.78 17.76 67.10
N TYR A 71 -5.14 19.00 67.19
CA TYR A 71 -5.58 19.83 66.06
C TYR A 71 -4.45 20.06 65.01
N ILE A 72 -3.23 20.32 65.48
CA ILE A 72 -2.06 20.53 64.63
C ILE A 72 -1.65 19.18 63.93
N GLN A 73 -1.73 18.07 64.64
CA GLN A 73 -1.47 16.76 64.06
C GLN A 73 -2.47 16.37 62.96
N GLU A 74 -3.73 16.73 63.11
CA GLU A 74 -4.77 16.47 62.15
C GLU A 74 -4.61 17.33 60.89
N VAL A 75 -4.24 18.62 61.02
CA VAL A 75 -3.94 19.51 59.93
C VAL A 75 -2.70 19.04 59.12
N TYR A 76 -1.66 18.58 59.80
CA TYR A 76 -0.47 17.99 59.13
C TYR A 76 -0.80 16.69 58.42
N LYS A 77 -1.59 15.79 59.02
CA LYS A 77 -2.06 14.56 58.34
C LYS A 77 -2.90 14.85 57.11
N LYS A 78 -3.82 15.82 57.20
CA LYS A 78 -4.64 16.25 56.02
C LYS A 78 -3.80 16.91 54.92
N LYS A 79 -2.79 17.72 55.24
CA LYS A 79 -1.86 18.32 54.28
C LYS A 79 -0.94 17.26 53.67
N LEU A 80 -0.47 16.26 54.44
CA LEU A 80 0.34 15.13 53.94
C LEU A 80 -0.48 14.26 52.99
N LEU A 81 -1.72 13.95 53.33
CA LEU A 81 -2.64 13.18 52.49
C LEU A 81 -3.00 13.94 51.19
N LEU A 82 -3.16 15.27 51.26
CA LEU A 82 -3.41 16.11 50.09
C LEU A 82 -2.16 16.18 49.19
N ALA A 83 -0.97 16.29 49.77
CA ALA A 83 0.30 16.28 49.03
C ALA A 83 0.60 14.90 48.39
N ALA A 84 0.26 13.80 49.11
CA ALA A 84 0.35 12.44 48.56
C ALA A 84 -0.66 12.20 47.44
N ALA A 85 -1.89 12.71 47.57
CA ALA A 85 -2.91 12.64 46.50
C ALA A 85 -2.52 13.45 45.26
N LEU A 86 -1.91 14.65 45.46
CA LEU A 86 -1.37 15.46 44.36
C LEU A 86 -0.12 14.84 43.72
N ALA A 87 0.72 14.14 44.46
CA ALA A 87 1.88 13.42 43.92
C ALA A 87 1.47 12.14 43.15
N PHE A 88 0.38 11.49 43.55
CA PHE A 88 -0.15 10.31 42.85
C PHE A 88 -0.88 10.67 41.55
N SER A 89 -1.46 11.90 41.43
CA SER A 89 -2.10 12.34 40.18
C SER A 89 -1.12 12.83 39.12
N ALA A 90 0.19 12.98 39.43
CA ALA A 90 1.22 13.42 38.50
C ALA A 90 2.03 12.31 37.82
N ALA A 91 1.77 11.05 38.16
CA ALA A 91 2.45 9.90 37.60
C ALA A 91 1.55 9.14 36.62
N VAL A 92 0.90 9.83 35.68
CA VAL A 92 0.44 9.21 34.46
C VAL A 92 1.71 8.98 33.62
N PRO A 93 2.10 7.74 33.34
CA PRO A 93 3.20 7.51 32.40
C PRO A 93 2.84 8.21 31.09
N ALA A 94 3.58 9.25 30.75
CA ALA A 94 3.52 9.83 29.43
C ALA A 94 4.03 8.73 28.48
N PHE A 95 3.14 7.94 27.89
CA PHE A 95 3.50 7.08 26.77
C PHE A 95 4.02 8.01 25.68
N ALA A 96 5.25 7.76 25.23
CA ALA A 96 5.79 8.52 24.12
C ALA A 96 4.87 8.29 22.90
N GLU A 97 4.38 9.38 22.32
CA GLU A 97 3.60 9.34 21.10
C GLU A 97 4.37 8.62 19.99
N ILE A 98 3.68 7.77 19.25
CA ILE A 98 4.25 7.06 18.11
C ILE A 98 3.97 7.90 16.86
N THR A 99 5.04 8.32 16.17
CA THR A 99 4.95 9.19 15.00
C THR A 99 5.62 8.54 13.80
N ALA A 100 4.95 8.53 12.64
CA ALA A 100 5.48 8.06 11.37
C ALA A 100 5.16 9.06 10.26
N THR A 101 5.98 9.06 9.19
CA THR A 101 5.67 9.82 7.96
C THR A 101 5.12 8.86 6.92
N ASP A 102 3.96 9.17 6.35
CA ASP A 102 3.32 8.36 5.32
C ASP A 102 3.82 8.69 3.89
N VAL A 103 3.31 7.95 2.88
CA VAL A 103 3.79 8.10 1.49
C VAL A 103 3.38 9.40 0.80
N VAL A 104 2.45 10.15 1.37
CA VAL A 104 2.06 11.47 0.88
C VAL A 104 2.70 12.61 1.70
N GLY A 105 3.68 12.26 2.57
CA GLY A 105 4.49 13.21 3.33
C GLY A 105 3.82 13.75 4.59
N ARG A 106 2.71 13.16 5.05
CA ARG A 106 2.03 13.58 6.27
C ARG A 106 2.69 12.96 7.50
N THR A 107 2.79 13.71 8.57
CA THR A 107 3.15 13.18 9.88
C THR A 107 1.90 12.61 10.55
N VAL A 108 1.88 11.32 10.80
CA VAL A 108 0.81 10.59 11.49
C VAL A 108 1.27 10.30 12.91
N THR A 109 0.48 10.72 13.89
CA THR A 109 0.79 10.53 15.32
C THR A 109 -0.34 9.78 16.00
N VAL A 110 0.01 8.73 16.76
CA VAL A 110 -0.92 8.00 17.62
C VAL A 110 -0.37 8.00 19.06
N PRO A 111 -1.23 8.13 20.09
CA PRO A 111 -0.79 8.26 21.48
C PRO A 111 -0.21 6.94 22.05
N LYS A 112 -0.57 5.82 21.45
CA LYS A 112 -0.11 4.45 21.77
C LYS A 112 -0.30 3.56 20.56
N VAL A 113 0.19 2.32 20.61
CA VAL A 113 -0.10 1.30 19.58
C VAL A 113 -1.63 1.15 19.45
N PRO A 114 -2.19 1.31 18.22
CA PRO A 114 -3.62 1.23 17.99
C PRO A 114 -4.21 -0.14 18.31
N GLU A 115 -5.40 -0.14 18.90
CA GLU A 115 -6.17 -1.35 19.23
C GLU A 115 -7.48 -1.44 18.43
N ARG A 116 -7.86 -0.36 17.75
CA ARG A 116 -9.08 -0.26 16.95
C ARG A 116 -8.75 0.28 15.56
N ILE A 117 -8.53 -0.63 14.63
CA ILE A 117 -7.99 -0.31 13.30
C ILE A 117 -9.07 -0.51 12.23
N VAL A 118 -9.15 0.44 11.31
CA VAL A 118 -9.96 0.32 10.09
C VAL A 118 -9.05 0.11 8.89
N LEU A 119 -9.36 -0.92 8.07
CA LEU A 119 -8.63 -1.23 6.84
C LEU A 119 -9.42 -0.81 5.61
N GLY A 120 -8.98 0.25 4.93
CA GLY A 120 -9.50 0.64 3.63
C GLY A 120 -9.01 -0.27 2.49
N PHE A 121 -7.78 -0.77 2.60
CA PHE A 121 -7.16 -1.71 1.64
C PHE A 121 -5.89 -2.37 2.22
N TYR A 122 -5.09 -3.09 1.39
CA TYR A 122 -3.81 -3.73 1.72
C TYR A 122 -3.90 -4.74 2.88
N TYR A 123 -4.91 -5.61 2.83
CA TYR A 123 -5.21 -6.59 3.89
C TYR A 123 -4.05 -7.54 4.18
N GLU A 124 -3.41 -8.08 3.12
CA GLU A 124 -2.28 -9.00 3.26
C GLU A 124 -1.03 -8.31 3.79
N ASP A 125 -0.77 -7.07 3.32
CA ASP A 125 0.38 -6.30 3.79
C ASP A 125 0.23 -5.90 5.26
N TYR A 126 -1.00 -5.54 5.67
CA TYR A 126 -1.33 -5.33 7.08
C TYR A 126 -1.06 -6.58 7.93
N LEU A 127 -1.52 -7.76 7.48
CA LEU A 127 -1.30 -9.03 8.20
C LEU A 127 0.16 -9.46 8.15
N ALA A 128 0.87 -9.23 7.04
CA ALA A 128 2.29 -9.52 6.93
C ALA A 128 3.11 -8.68 7.92
N ILE A 129 2.78 -7.41 8.12
CA ILE A 129 3.46 -6.51 9.05
C ILE A 129 3.02 -6.75 10.49
N GLY A 130 1.72 -6.78 10.73
CA GLY A 130 1.14 -6.89 12.08
C GLY A 130 1.15 -8.31 12.67
N GLY A 131 1.34 -9.32 11.83
CA GLY A 131 1.18 -10.73 12.21
C GLY A 131 -0.29 -11.18 12.19
N LYS A 132 -0.52 -12.49 12.37
CA LYS A 132 -1.87 -13.07 12.28
C LYS A 132 -2.84 -12.51 13.33
N ASP A 133 -2.35 -12.19 14.52
CA ASP A 133 -3.17 -11.70 15.64
C ASP A 133 -3.57 -10.22 15.44
N ALA A 134 -2.99 -9.53 14.45
CA ALA A 134 -3.38 -8.16 14.11
C ALA A 134 -4.85 -8.05 13.66
N VAL A 135 -5.45 -9.13 13.13
CA VAL A 135 -6.87 -9.16 12.78
C VAL A 135 -7.77 -8.86 13.98
N ASP A 136 -7.33 -9.17 15.21
CA ASP A 136 -8.10 -8.92 16.43
C ASP A 136 -8.30 -7.42 16.73
N LYS A 137 -7.47 -6.59 16.15
CA LYS A 137 -7.55 -5.13 16.26
C LYS A 137 -8.42 -4.49 15.18
N VAL A 138 -8.84 -5.25 14.16
CA VAL A 138 -9.64 -4.72 13.06
C VAL A 138 -11.10 -4.59 13.48
N VAL A 139 -11.62 -3.37 13.46
CA VAL A 139 -13.01 -3.04 13.84
C VAL A 139 -13.92 -2.79 12.65
N ALA A 140 -13.36 -2.49 11.47
CA ALA A 140 -14.07 -2.44 10.19
C ALA A 140 -13.08 -2.54 9.03
N LEU A 141 -13.53 -3.00 7.87
CA LEU A 141 -12.69 -3.08 6.67
C LEU A 141 -13.53 -2.96 5.38
N ALA A 142 -12.88 -2.64 4.26
CA ALA A 142 -13.51 -2.65 2.92
C ALA A 142 -13.73 -4.11 2.46
N LEU A 143 -14.64 -4.79 3.15
CA LEU A 143 -14.86 -6.24 3.07
C LEU A 143 -15.42 -6.68 1.73
N SER A 144 -16.39 -5.92 1.18
CA SER A 144 -16.99 -6.19 -0.14
C SER A 144 -15.91 -6.17 -1.23
N THR A 145 -14.96 -5.22 -1.18
CA THR A 145 -13.82 -5.17 -2.09
C THR A 145 -13.02 -6.48 -2.06
N TRP A 146 -12.71 -6.99 -0.87
CA TRP A 146 -11.95 -8.23 -0.74
C TRP A 146 -12.75 -9.44 -1.25
N LYS A 147 -14.02 -9.58 -0.80
CA LYS A 147 -14.90 -10.69 -1.16
C LYS A 147 -15.24 -10.77 -2.65
N ASP A 148 -15.43 -9.63 -3.32
CA ASP A 148 -15.84 -9.61 -4.71
C ASP A 148 -14.67 -9.68 -5.70
N TRP A 149 -13.52 -9.11 -5.31
CA TRP A 149 -12.35 -9.14 -6.18
C TRP A 149 -11.48 -10.39 -6.00
N ARG A 150 -11.49 -10.99 -4.80
CA ARG A 150 -10.64 -12.13 -4.44
C ARG A 150 -11.37 -13.13 -3.56
N PRO A 151 -12.48 -13.72 -4.03
CA PRO A 151 -13.35 -14.56 -3.20
C PRO A 151 -12.65 -15.78 -2.63
N GLN A 152 -11.80 -16.46 -3.39
CA GLN A 152 -11.09 -17.65 -2.93
C GLN A 152 -9.98 -17.32 -1.92
N GLN A 153 -9.29 -16.19 -2.13
CA GLN A 153 -8.36 -15.66 -1.14
C GLN A 153 -9.08 -15.35 0.16
N TYR A 154 -10.17 -14.56 0.08
CA TYR A 154 -10.97 -14.22 1.25
C TYR A 154 -11.43 -15.45 2.02
N ALA A 155 -11.97 -16.46 1.34
CA ALA A 155 -12.45 -17.70 1.96
C ALA A 155 -11.35 -18.44 2.74
N ARG A 156 -10.09 -18.40 2.29
CA ARG A 156 -8.96 -18.98 3.01
C ARG A 156 -8.60 -18.18 4.25
N TYR A 157 -8.57 -16.84 4.14
CA TYR A 157 -8.36 -15.98 5.28
C TYR A 157 -9.49 -16.10 6.29
N GLU A 158 -10.74 -16.16 5.86
CA GLU A 158 -11.91 -16.37 6.74
C GLU A 158 -11.82 -17.70 7.51
N LYS A 159 -11.33 -18.76 6.86
CA LYS A 159 -11.08 -20.06 7.52
C LYS A 159 -9.95 -20.00 8.54
N ALA A 160 -8.85 -19.30 8.21
CA ALA A 160 -7.69 -19.17 9.07
C ALA A 160 -7.91 -18.16 10.22
N LEU A 161 -8.72 -17.14 9.98
CA LEU A 161 -9.01 -16.01 10.88
C LEU A 161 -10.54 -15.83 11.00
N PRO A 162 -11.24 -16.65 11.81
CA PRO A 162 -12.71 -16.68 11.85
C PRO A 162 -13.36 -15.33 12.21
N LYS A 163 -12.66 -14.45 12.92
CA LYS A 163 -13.12 -13.11 13.27
C LYS A 163 -13.49 -12.25 12.05
N LEU A 164 -12.90 -12.52 10.87
CA LEU A 164 -13.23 -11.80 9.64
C LEU A 164 -14.70 -11.82 9.26
N LYS A 165 -15.47 -12.84 9.71
CA LYS A 165 -16.91 -12.96 9.48
C LYS A 165 -17.72 -11.84 10.12
N ASP A 166 -17.26 -11.37 11.28
CA ASP A 166 -17.99 -10.46 12.14
C ASP A 166 -17.54 -8.99 11.96
N ILE A 167 -16.53 -8.73 11.11
CA ILE A 167 -16.03 -7.39 10.86
C ILE A 167 -16.96 -6.64 9.91
N PRO A 168 -17.46 -5.45 10.31
CA PRO A 168 -18.32 -4.61 9.49
C PRO A 168 -17.68 -4.18 8.17
N ASP A 169 -18.50 -4.13 7.11
CA ASP A 169 -18.09 -3.61 5.80
C ASP A 169 -18.29 -2.09 5.73
N ILE A 170 -17.23 -1.38 5.33
CA ILE A 170 -17.23 0.07 5.10
C ILE A 170 -17.46 0.45 3.63
N GLY A 171 -17.65 -0.53 2.74
CA GLY A 171 -17.86 -0.30 1.31
C GLY A 171 -16.56 -0.14 0.52
N ASN A 172 -16.67 0.37 -0.70
CA ASN A 172 -15.61 0.49 -1.69
C ASN A 172 -15.57 1.90 -2.30
N THR A 173 -14.38 2.46 -2.45
CA THR A 173 -14.15 3.79 -3.03
C THR A 173 -14.46 3.84 -4.53
N GLU A 174 -14.23 2.74 -5.28
CA GLU A 174 -14.45 2.71 -6.74
C GLU A 174 -15.93 2.79 -7.12
N ASP A 175 -16.82 2.21 -6.32
CA ASP A 175 -18.27 2.25 -6.55
C ASP A 175 -18.99 3.30 -5.69
N GLY A 176 -18.24 4.13 -4.96
CA GLY A 176 -18.77 5.23 -4.16
C GLY A 176 -19.52 4.79 -2.89
N THR A 177 -19.35 3.55 -2.45
CA THR A 177 -20.02 3.02 -1.24
C THR A 177 -19.16 3.13 0.02
N PHE A 178 -17.89 3.57 -0.09
CA PHE A 178 -17.00 3.77 1.06
C PHE A 178 -17.54 4.87 1.98
N SER A 179 -17.86 4.52 3.21
CA SER A 179 -18.54 5.44 4.13
C SER A 179 -17.61 5.90 5.27
N VAL A 180 -17.25 7.18 5.23
CA VAL A 180 -16.48 7.84 6.29
C VAL A 180 -17.27 7.86 7.60
N GLU A 181 -18.59 8.10 7.54
CA GLU A 181 -19.46 8.12 8.70
C GLU A 181 -19.52 6.76 9.42
N LYS A 182 -19.59 5.66 8.66
CA LYS A 182 -19.51 4.31 9.23
C LYS A 182 -18.17 4.09 9.94
N ILE A 183 -17.07 4.56 9.36
CA ILE A 183 -15.74 4.47 9.95
C ILE A 183 -15.70 5.22 11.27
N ILE A 184 -16.12 6.50 11.29
CA ILE A 184 -16.16 7.35 12.49
C ILE A 184 -17.01 6.68 13.58
N ALA A 185 -18.15 6.10 13.23
CA ALA A 185 -19.04 5.41 14.17
C ALA A 185 -18.38 4.19 14.85
N THR A 186 -17.33 3.60 14.26
CA THR A 186 -16.57 2.53 14.90
C THR A 186 -15.57 3.04 15.95
N ASN A 187 -15.39 4.34 16.08
CA ASN A 187 -14.41 4.97 16.98
C ASN A 187 -13.01 4.34 16.86
N PRO A 188 -12.35 4.42 15.70
CA PRO A 188 -11.06 3.80 15.49
C PRO A 188 -9.90 4.63 16.07
N ASP A 189 -8.81 3.96 16.42
CA ASP A 189 -7.55 4.60 16.83
C ASP A 189 -6.65 4.90 15.62
N LEU A 190 -6.87 4.22 14.49
CA LEU A 190 -6.13 4.39 13.24
C LEU A 190 -6.96 3.92 12.05
N VAL A 191 -6.97 4.72 10.98
CA VAL A 191 -7.50 4.31 9.67
C VAL A 191 -6.34 4.11 8.70
N ILE A 192 -6.33 2.98 7.97
CA ILE A 192 -5.32 2.65 6.96
C ILE A 192 -5.95 2.78 5.57
N LEU A 193 -5.41 3.69 4.76
CA LEU A 193 -5.88 3.97 3.41
C LEU A 193 -4.78 3.67 2.37
N GLY A 194 -5.15 3.18 1.19
CA GLY A 194 -4.28 3.27 0.02
C GLY A 194 -4.32 4.69 -0.58
N VAL A 195 -3.27 5.10 -1.32
CA VAL A 195 -3.26 6.40 -2.03
C VAL A 195 -4.52 6.57 -2.87
N TRP A 196 -4.97 5.56 -3.59
CA TRP A 196 -6.18 5.63 -4.42
C TRP A 196 -7.48 5.79 -3.61
N ASN A 197 -7.57 5.23 -2.38
CA ASN A 197 -8.68 5.51 -1.47
C ASN A 197 -8.64 6.97 -1.01
N TYR A 198 -7.45 7.44 -0.61
CA TYR A 198 -7.23 8.81 -0.17
C TYR A 198 -7.60 9.84 -1.25
N GLU A 199 -7.14 9.62 -2.48
CA GLU A 199 -7.48 10.46 -3.63
C GLU A 199 -8.98 10.37 -3.98
N GLY A 200 -9.57 9.17 -3.94
CA GLY A 200 -10.98 8.95 -4.22
C GLY A 200 -11.93 9.58 -3.20
N LEU A 201 -11.51 9.67 -1.94
CA LEU A 201 -12.26 10.36 -0.87
C LEU A 201 -12.23 11.89 -1.02
N GLY A 202 -11.18 12.44 -1.62
CA GLY A 202 -11.01 13.88 -1.80
C GLY A 202 -11.23 14.67 -0.50
N GLU A 203 -12.13 15.65 -0.51
CA GLU A 203 -12.42 16.49 0.66
C GLU A 203 -13.04 15.72 1.84
N SER A 204 -13.68 14.57 1.61
CA SER A 204 -14.30 13.79 2.67
C SER A 204 -13.29 13.26 3.69
N VAL A 205 -12.02 13.15 3.33
CA VAL A 205 -10.95 12.72 4.24
C VAL A 205 -10.77 13.67 5.42
N LYS A 206 -11.13 14.97 5.27
CA LYS A 206 -11.06 15.97 6.34
C LYS A 206 -11.97 15.66 7.54
N GLN A 207 -13.01 14.86 7.32
CA GLN A 207 -13.88 14.41 8.41
C GLN A 207 -13.13 13.56 9.45
N PHE A 208 -12.05 12.86 9.06
CA PHE A 208 -11.19 12.17 10.02
C PHE A 208 -10.42 13.17 10.90
N ASP A 209 -9.88 14.24 10.31
CA ASP A 209 -9.17 15.29 11.03
C ASP A 209 -10.12 16.01 12.00
N GLU A 210 -11.34 16.33 11.56
CA GLU A 210 -12.40 16.94 12.36
C GLU A 210 -12.86 16.05 13.54
N ALA A 211 -12.86 14.72 13.32
CA ALA A 211 -13.18 13.74 14.35
C ALA A 211 -11.98 13.39 15.26
N GLY A 212 -10.79 13.95 14.99
CA GLY A 212 -9.56 13.62 15.72
C GLY A 212 -9.06 12.19 15.50
N ILE A 213 -9.41 11.57 14.37
CA ILE A 213 -9.06 10.18 14.02
C ILE A 213 -7.80 10.18 13.15
N PRO A 214 -6.66 9.63 13.62
CA PRO A 214 -5.46 9.53 12.82
C PRO A 214 -5.67 8.55 11.67
N TYR A 215 -5.10 8.88 10.49
CA TYR A 215 -5.09 7.98 9.36
C TYR A 215 -3.72 7.99 8.67
N VAL A 216 -3.32 6.83 8.14
CA VAL A 216 -2.06 6.62 7.42
C VAL A 216 -2.35 6.24 5.98
N VAL A 217 -1.62 6.84 5.04
CA VAL A 217 -1.73 6.58 3.61
C VAL A 217 -0.54 5.72 3.17
N LEU A 218 -0.82 4.58 2.53
CA LEU A 218 0.15 3.62 2.04
C LEU A 218 0.08 3.52 0.51
N ASP A 219 1.20 3.18 -0.14
CA ASP A 219 1.22 2.99 -1.60
C ASP A 219 2.07 1.79 -2.01
N TYR A 220 1.40 0.66 -2.24
CA TYR A 220 1.99 -0.52 -2.88
C TYR A 220 1.60 -0.61 -4.37
N ASN A 221 0.81 0.33 -4.90
CA ASN A 221 0.43 0.38 -6.32
C ASN A 221 1.49 1.03 -7.22
N ALA A 222 2.36 1.86 -6.66
CA ALA A 222 3.35 2.63 -7.42
C ALA A 222 4.49 1.78 -7.98
N GLN A 223 4.67 0.54 -7.51
CA GLN A 223 5.72 -0.39 -7.96
C GLN A 223 7.15 0.16 -7.78
N THR A 224 7.37 0.98 -6.75
CA THR A 224 8.69 1.53 -6.41
C THR A 224 9.16 1.00 -5.07
N VAL A 225 10.46 0.66 -4.99
CA VAL A 225 11.09 0.18 -3.74
C VAL A 225 10.95 1.23 -2.63
N GLU A 226 11.05 2.52 -2.99
CA GLU A 226 10.91 3.62 -2.04
C GLU A 226 9.52 3.64 -1.37
N LYS A 227 8.44 3.69 -2.17
CA LYS A 227 7.08 3.77 -1.64
C LYS A 227 6.67 2.54 -0.86
N HIS A 228 7.04 1.35 -1.33
CA HIS A 228 6.83 0.11 -0.58
C HIS A 228 7.56 0.14 0.77
N THR A 229 8.81 0.60 0.77
CA THR A 229 9.60 0.73 2.00
C THR A 229 8.99 1.73 2.97
N VAL A 230 8.65 2.94 2.50
CA VAL A 230 8.03 3.98 3.33
C VAL A 230 6.72 3.47 3.92
N SER A 231 5.85 2.87 3.09
CA SER A 231 4.57 2.29 3.54
C SER A 231 4.77 1.25 4.63
N THR A 232 5.70 0.32 4.41
CA THR A 232 5.96 -0.80 5.31
C THR A 232 6.51 -0.32 6.66
N LEU A 233 7.53 0.57 6.63
CA LEU A 233 8.17 1.07 7.85
C LEU A 233 7.24 2.01 8.63
N ALA A 234 6.46 2.86 7.95
CA ALA A 234 5.48 3.72 8.59
C ALA A 234 4.42 2.89 9.32
N LEU A 235 3.83 1.91 8.62
CA LEU A 235 2.83 1.03 9.23
C LEU A 235 3.43 0.20 10.37
N GLY A 236 4.61 -0.38 10.18
CA GLY A 236 5.30 -1.15 11.22
C GLY A 236 5.53 -0.35 12.49
N LYS A 237 5.96 0.90 12.36
CA LYS A 237 6.15 1.81 13.49
C LYS A 237 4.85 2.11 14.22
N LEU A 238 3.78 2.45 13.48
CA LEU A 238 2.46 2.71 14.08
C LEU A 238 1.87 1.49 14.78
N LEU A 239 2.17 0.27 14.29
CA LEU A 239 1.70 -0.99 14.88
C LEU A 239 2.61 -1.53 15.99
N GLY A 240 3.76 -0.90 16.29
CA GLY A 240 4.77 -1.44 17.21
C GLY A 240 5.41 -2.73 16.69
N GLN A 241 5.60 -2.85 15.37
CA GLN A 241 6.14 -4.01 14.68
C GLN A 241 7.36 -3.63 13.82
N GLU A 242 8.21 -2.75 14.34
CA GLU A 242 9.32 -2.14 13.60
C GLU A 242 10.30 -3.18 13.07
N GLN A 243 10.65 -4.18 13.88
CA GLN A 243 11.58 -5.24 13.47
C GLN A 243 11.01 -6.04 12.30
N ARG A 244 9.76 -6.49 12.40
CA ARG A 244 9.09 -7.27 11.37
C ARG A 244 8.91 -6.47 10.08
N ALA A 245 8.57 -5.19 10.19
CA ALA A 245 8.47 -4.28 9.07
C ALA A 245 9.83 -4.05 8.39
N GLN A 246 10.91 -3.94 9.17
CA GLN A 246 12.27 -3.80 8.63
C GLN A 246 12.69 -5.06 7.86
N GLU A 247 12.44 -6.27 8.41
CA GLU A 247 12.73 -7.52 7.71
C GLU A 247 11.97 -7.64 6.37
N LEU A 248 10.68 -7.26 6.34
CA LEU A 248 9.87 -7.24 5.12
C LEU A 248 10.40 -6.23 4.10
N ALA A 249 10.72 -5.01 4.54
CA ALA A 249 11.28 -3.96 3.69
C ALA A 249 12.64 -4.36 3.11
N ASP A 250 13.50 -4.97 3.91
CA ASP A 250 14.82 -5.43 3.46
C ASP A 250 14.70 -6.61 2.50
N ASN A 251 13.80 -7.57 2.75
CA ASN A 251 13.49 -8.64 1.82
C ASN A 251 13.06 -8.10 0.44
N TYR A 252 12.16 -7.12 0.44
CA TYR A 252 11.68 -6.47 -0.79
C TYR A 252 12.81 -5.75 -1.53
N LYS A 253 13.60 -4.92 -0.83
CA LYS A 253 14.76 -4.21 -1.41
C LYS A 253 15.78 -5.17 -2.02
N ASN A 254 16.14 -6.22 -1.27
CA ASN A 254 17.15 -7.19 -1.71
C ASN A 254 16.69 -7.98 -2.95
N ALA A 255 15.39 -8.33 -3.01
CA ALA A 255 14.82 -9.01 -4.16
C ALA A 255 14.93 -8.16 -5.43
N PHE A 256 14.56 -6.86 -5.36
CA PHE A 256 14.71 -5.96 -6.50
C PHE A 256 16.16 -5.65 -6.84
N ALA A 257 17.04 -5.49 -5.86
CA ALA A 257 18.47 -5.29 -6.09
C ALA A 257 19.11 -6.50 -6.82
N ASP A 258 18.70 -7.74 -6.49
CA ASP A 258 19.15 -8.93 -7.22
C ASP A 258 18.64 -8.93 -8.68
N ILE A 259 17.36 -8.59 -8.87
CA ILE A 259 16.77 -8.49 -10.22
C ILE A 259 17.54 -7.46 -11.06
N GLU A 260 17.72 -6.25 -10.55
CA GLU A 260 18.41 -5.15 -11.21
C GLU A 260 19.86 -5.53 -11.57
N LYS A 261 20.60 -6.10 -10.62
CA LYS A 261 21.99 -6.56 -10.81
C LYS A 261 22.11 -7.63 -11.91
N ARG A 262 21.12 -8.52 -12.05
CA ARG A 262 21.11 -9.54 -13.12
C ARG A 262 20.86 -8.89 -14.47
N ILE A 263 19.94 -7.93 -14.56
CA ILE A 263 19.57 -7.25 -15.81
C ILE A 263 20.68 -6.32 -16.31
N GLU A 264 21.29 -5.52 -15.43
CA GLU A 264 22.39 -4.59 -15.78
C GLU A 264 23.54 -5.26 -16.53
N LYS A 265 23.83 -6.54 -16.23
CA LYS A 265 24.90 -7.30 -16.87
C LYS A 265 24.60 -7.68 -18.32
N LEU A 266 23.33 -7.66 -18.73
CA LEU A 266 22.92 -8.27 -20.00
C LEU A 266 22.95 -7.30 -21.18
N LYS A 267 22.73 -5.99 -20.95
CA LYS A 267 22.55 -4.97 -22.02
C LYS A 267 21.62 -5.47 -23.14
N PRO A 268 20.42 -6.00 -22.82
CA PRO A 268 19.56 -6.67 -23.79
C PRO A 268 18.90 -5.66 -24.72
N SER A 269 18.53 -6.14 -25.93
CA SER A 269 17.54 -5.43 -26.74
C SER A 269 16.16 -5.57 -26.06
N PRO A 270 15.44 -4.46 -25.81
CA PRO A 270 14.14 -4.54 -25.16
C PRO A 270 13.13 -5.33 -25.97
N LYS A 271 12.56 -6.42 -25.39
CA LYS A 271 11.43 -7.12 -25.97
C LYS A 271 10.15 -6.31 -25.81
N LYS A 272 9.30 -6.30 -26.83
CA LYS A 272 7.98 -5.67 -26.76
C LYS A 272 7.03 -6.53 -25.94
N VAL A 273 6.38 -5.93 -24.95
CA VAL A 273 5.50 -6.63 -24.02
C VAL A 273 4.12 -6.00 -24.02
N TYR A 274 3.10 -6.82 -24.17
CA TYR A 274 1.71 -6.47 -23.94
C TYR A 274 1.21 -7.08 -22.64
N VAL A 275 0.58 -6.30 -21.79
CA VAL A 275 -0.15 -6.78 -20.61
C VAL A 275 -1.61 -6.37 -20.69
N GLU A 276 -2.53 -7.28 -20.40
CA GLU A 276 -3.96 -7.04 -20.43
C GLU A 276 -4.64 -7.51 -19.14
N LEU A 277 -5.53 -6.70 -18.58
CA LEU A 277 -6.44 -7.11 -17.51
C LEU A 277 -7.50 -8.06 -18.10
N ALA A 278 -7.30 -9.35 -17.90
CA ALA A 278 -8.08 -10.43 -18.52
C ALA A 278 -9.34 -10.81 -17.73
N GLN A 279 -10.19 -9.80 -17.45
CA GLN A 279 -11.37 -9.97 -16.58
C GLN A 279 -12.68 -10.24 -17.32
N ASN A 280 -12.78 -9.85 -18.60
CA ASN A 280 -14.05 -9.89 -19.34
C ASN A 280 -14.10 -10.98 -20.43
N GLY A 281 -13.10 -11.86 -20.48
CA GLY A 281 -12.97 -12.88 -21.51
C GLY A 281 -12.30 -12.38 -22.80
N ALA A 282 -12.08 -13.31 -23.73
CA ALA A 282 -11.30 -13.06 -24.92
C ALA A 282 -11.95 -12.11 -25.94
N GLU A 283 -13.26 -11.99 -25.95
CA GLU A 283 -13.99 -11.14 -26.92
C GLU A 283 -13.85 -9.64 -26.62
N THR A 284 -13.49 -9.28 -25.40
CA THR A 284 -13.35 -7.89 -24.95
C THR A 284 -11.89 -7.59 -24.63
N PHE A 285 -11.33 -6.55 -25.22
CA PHE A 285 -10.00 -6.07 -24.84
C PHE A 285 -10.09 -5.33 -23.50
N GLY A 286 -9.34 -5.85 -22.52
CA GLY A 286 -9.27 -5.25 -21.19
C GLY A 286 -8.25 -4.12 -21.11
N ASN A 287 -8.18 -3.49 -19.94
CA ASN A 287 -7.20 -2.44 -19.71
C ASN A 287 -5.77 -2.97 -19.83
N SER A 288 -4.92 -2.24 -20.53
CA SER A 288 -3.47 -2.30 -20.41
C SER A 288 -3.00 -1.19 -19.47
N TYR A 289 -1.73 -1.21 -19.08
CA TYR A 289 -1.19 -0.33 -18.05
C TYR A 289 -0.04 0.50 -18.61
N GLY A 290 -0.14 1.82 -18.53
CA GLY A 290 0.92 2.75 -18.92
C GLY A 290 2.05 2.78 -17.88
N ASN A 291 2.03 3.78 -17.02
CA ASN A 291 3.07 4.05 -16.03
C ASN A 291 2.71 3.62 -14.58
N THR A 292 1.81 2.66 -14.43
CA THR A 292 1.35 2.15 -13.13
C THR A 292 1.27 0.62 -13.13
N MET A 293 1.25 0.00 -11.97
CA MET A 293 1.08 -1.43 -11.76
C MET A 293 1.95 -2.28 -12.71
N TRP A 294 1.35 -3.17 -13.49
CA TRP A 294 2.08 -4.05 -14.43
C TRP A 294 2.93 -3.27 -15.45
N GLY A 295 2.45 -2.13 -15.94
CA GLY A 295 3.19 -1.31 -16.89
C GLY A 295 4.47 -0.73 -16.30
N ALA A 296 4.38 -0.16 -15.08
CA ALA A 296 5.55 0.35 -14.36
C ALA A 296 6.55 -0.76 -14.04
N LEU A 297 6.04 -1.95 -13.69
CA LEU A 297 6.89 -3.10 -13.41
C LEU A 297 7.62 -3.60 -14.66
N LEU A 298 6.92 -3.69 -15.81
CA LEU A 298 7.52 -4.09 -17.09
C LEU A 298 8.69 -3.17 -17.49
N GLU A 299 8.49 -1.85 -17.38
CA GLU A 299 9.54 -0.87 -17.72
C GLU A 299 10.73 -0.96 -16.77
N LYS A 300 10.47 -1.12 -15.46
CA LYS A 300 11.53 -1.34 -14.47
C LYS A 300 12.38 -2.58 -14.78
N LEU A 301 11.78 -3.60 -15.36
CA LEU A 301 12.47 -4.82 -15.78
C LEU A 301 13.12 -4.72 -17.16
N GLY A 302 13.11 -3.56 -17.81
CA GLY A 302 13.71 -3.34 -19.13
C GLY A 302 12.91 -3.92 -20.30
N GLY A 303 11.65 -4.29 -20.09
CA GLY A 303 10.72 -4.63 -21.17
C GLY A 303 10.19 -3.36 -21.83
N LYS A 304 9.97 -3.39 -23.14
CA LYS A 304 9.30 -2.31 -23.87
C LYS A 304 7.79 -2.50 -23.75
N ASN A 305 7.19 -1.84 -22.76
CA ASN A 305 5.73 -1.83 -22.58
C ASN A 305 5.04 -1.11 -23.77
N ILE A 306 4.24 -1.82 -24.59
CA ILE A 306 3.57 -1.21 -25.74
C ILE A 306 2.48 -0.21 -25.34
N ALA A 307 1.98 -0.25 -24.10
CA ALA A 307 1.01 0.72 -23.58
C ALA A 307 1.66 2.01 -23.06
N ALA A 308 2.99 2.06 -22.93
CA ALA A 308 3.70 3.24 -22.45
C ALA A 308 3.49 4.42 -23.42
N GLY A 309 3.05 5.56 -22.88
CA GLY A 309 2.73 6.75 -23.68
C GLY A 309 1.42 6.68 -24.48
N GLN A 310 0.76 5.51 -24.55
CA GLN A 310 -0.54 5.33 -25.22
C GLN A 310 -1.68 5.53 -24.24
N VAL A 311 -1.52 5.05 -23.00
CA VAL A 311 -2.51 5.21 -21.94
C VAL A 311 -1.88 5.87 -20.72
N LYS A 312 -2.63 6.75 -20.07
CA LYS A 312 -2.27 7.31 -18.77
C LYS A 312 -2.95 6.46 -17.69
N GLY A 313 -2.16 5.76 -16.87
CA GLY A 313 -2.70 4.82 -15.91
C GLY A 313 -3.12 3.52 -16.58
N ALA A 314 -4.41 3.23 -16.66
CA ALA A 314 -4.95 2.00 -17.24
C ALA A 314 -6.12 2.29 -18.19
N ALA A 315 -6.05 1.75 -19.40
CA ALA A 315 -7.12 1.78 -20.42
C ALA A 315 -6.89 0.68 -21.46
N PRO A 316 -7.92 0.25 -22.23
CA PRO A 316 -7.74 -0.65 -23.35
C PRO A 316 -6.91 -0.02 -24.46
N LEU A 317 -6.10 -0.85 -25.13
CA LEU A 317 -5.48 -0.52 -26.41
C LEU A 317 -6.38 -0.98 -27.57
N SER A 318 -6.30 -0.31 -28.73
CA SER A 318 -7.05 -0.80 -29.89
C SER A 318 -6.44 -2.11 -30.42
N PRO A 319 -7.26 -3.04 -30.95
CA PRO A 319 -6.79 -4.28 -31.54
C PRO A 319 -5.73 -4.05 -32.64
N GLU A 320 -5.96 -3.07 -33.51
CA GLU A 320 -5.07 -2.71 -34.61
C GLU A 320 -3.71 -2.25 -34.12
N TYR A 321 -3.68 -1.47 -33.02
CA TYR A 321 -2.43 -1.02 -32.41
C TYR A 321 -1.63 -2.19 -31.84
N ILE A 322 -2.29 -3.13 -31.14
CA ILE A 322 -1.65 -4.32 -30.60
C ILE A 322 -1.02 -5.17 -31.72
N LEU A 323 -1.77 -5.37 -32.83
CA LEU A 323 -1.28 -6.09 -34.01
C LEU A 323 -0.09 -5.38 -34.68
N ALA A 324 -0.16 -4.05 -34.81
CA ALA A 324 0.92 -3.26 -35.40
C ALA A 324 2.19 -3.25 -34.55
N GLU A 325 2.06 -3.21 -33.23
CA GLU A 325 3.20 -3.31 -32.31
C GLU A 325 3.82 -4.71 -32.29
N ALA A 326 3.03 -5.75 -32.60
CA ALA A 326 3.51 -7.14 -32.68
C ALA A 326 4.35 -7.55 -31.45
N PRO A 327 3.75 -7.67 -30.26
CA PRO A 327 4.48 -7.95 -29.01
C PRO A 327 5.20 -9.31 -29.06
N ASP A 328 6.39 -9.35 -28.42
CA ASP A 328 7.19 -10.57 -28.24
C ASP A 328 6.70 -11.43 -27.08
N LEU A 329 6.07 -10.80 -26.07
CA LEU A 329 5.46 -11.45 -24.92
C LEU A 329 4.08 -10.85 -24.63
N ILE A 330 3.16 -11.69 -24.18
CA ILE A 330 1.81 -11.29 -23.73
C ILE A 330 1.60 -11.81 -22.31
N PHE A 331 1.19 -10.93 -21.40
CA PHE A 331 0.75 -11.28 -20.05
C PHE A 331 -0.72 -10.97 -19.86
N LEU A 332 -1.51 -11.98 -19.50
CA LEU A 332 -2.93 -11.87 -19.17
C LEU A 332 -3.06 -11.80 -17.64
N ALA A 333 -3.28 -10.60 -17.11
CA ALA A 333 -3.46 -10.37 -15.68
C ALA A 333 -4.89 -10.76 -15.28
N GLY A 334 -5.03 -11.87 -14.60
CA GLY A 334 -6.31 -12.49 -14.25
C GLY A 334 -6.57 -12.55 -12.75
N SER A 335 -7.81 -12.87 -12.36
CA SER A 335 -8.22 -13.17 -11.00
C SER A 335 -9.55 -13.93 -11.01
N GLU A 336 -10.00 -14.36 -9.83
CA GLU A 336 -11.26 -15.09 -9.60
C GLU A 336 -12.42 -14.14 -9.28
N TRP A 337 -12.55 -13.01 -9.96
CA TRP A 337 -13.64 -12.05 -9.67
C TRP A 337 -15.00 -12.70 -9.66
N LYS A 338 -15.80 -12.47 -8.61
CA LYS A 338 -17.09 -13.11 -8.36
C LYS A 338 -18.06 -13.04 -9.54
N ASN A 339 -18.10 -11.91 -10.25
CA ASN A 339 -19.05 -11.66 -11.33
C ASN A 339 -18.41 -11.68 -12.72
N LYS A 340 -17.26 -12.36 -12.89
CA LYS A 340 -16.48 -12.41 -14.14
C LYS A 340 -16.18 -13.85 -14.56
N PRO A 341 -17.19 -14.66 -14.92
CA PRO A 341 -17.00 -16.09 -15.20
C PRO A 341 -16.12 -16.39 -16.42
N GLN A 342 -15.88 -15.40 -17.30
CA GLN A 342 -15.03 -15.53 -18.47
C GLN A 342 -13.60 -15.06 -18.24
N ALA A 343 -13.26 -14.58 -17.03
CA ALA A 343 -11.94 -14.14 -16.70
C ALA A 343 -10.90 -15.26 -16.81
N VAL A 344 -9.65 -14.91 -17.04
CA VAL A 344 -8.51 -15.80 -16.80
C VAL A 344 -8.37 -15.93 -15.28
N ALA A 345 -8.99 -16.98 -14.73
CA ALA A 345 -9.19 -17.17 -13.29
C ALA A 345 -7.93 -17.76 -12.64
N VAL A 346 -6.83 -17.02 -12.61
CA VAL A 346 -5.63 -17.38 -11.86
C VAL A 346 -5.75 -16.86 -10.42
N GLY A 347 -5.14 -17.56 -9.49
CA GLY A 347 -5.15 -17.26 -8.06
C GLY A 347 -5.29 -18.50 -7.20
N PHE A 348 -5.88 -18.33 -6.03
CA PHE A 348 -6.13 -19.42 -5.07
C PHE A 348 -7.15 -20.42 -5.61
N SER A 349 -6.90 -21.71 -5.41
CA SER A 349 -7.78 -22.80 -5.89
C SER A 349 -7.99 -22.83 -7.42
N ALA A 350 -7.26 -22.07 -8.20
CA ALA A 350 -7.39 -22.09 -9.65
C ALA A 350 -7.04 -23.46 -10.23
N ASP A 351 -7.85 -23.95 -11.17
CA ASP A 351 -7.60 -25.18 -11.92
C ASP A 351 -6.68 -24.86 -13.12
N PRO A 352 -5.48 -25.46 -13.20
CA PRO A 352 -4.53 -25.22 -14.28
C PRO A 352 -5.12 -25.48 -15.67
N LYS A 353 -6.03 -26.48 -15.80
CA LYS A 353 -6.70 -26.81 -17.06
C LYS A 353 -7.63 -25.68 -17.50
N ILE A 354 -8.47 -25.20 -16.59
CA ILE A 354 -9.39 -24.09 -16.87
C ILE A 354 -8.61 -22.81 -17.19
N VAL A 355 -7.53 -22.53 -16.46
CA VAL A 355 -6.66 -21.38 -16.75
C VAL A 355 -6.10 -21.46 -18.16
N ASN A 356 -5.57 -22.64 -18.55
CA ASN A 356 -5.03 -22.86 -19.88
C ASN A 356 -6.08 -22.72 -20.99
N GLU A 357 -7.29 -23.25 -20.80
CA GLU A 357 -8.41 -23.08 -21.72
C GLU A 357 -8.81 -21.61 -21.88
N ARG A 358 -8.79 -20.83 -20.79
CA ARG A 358 -9.06 -19.39 -20.85
C ARG A 358 -7.98 -18.65 -21.63
N ILE A 359 -6.69 -18.96 -21.41
CA ILE A 359 -5.60 -18.36 -22.19
C ILE A 359 -5.77 -18.72 -23.68
N ALA A 360 -6.06 -20.00 -24.01
CA ALA A 360 -6.25 -20.47 -25.38
C ALA A 360 -7.33 -19.67 -26.13
N ALA A 361 -8.40 -19.24 -25.45
CA ALA A 361 -9.44 -18.41 -26.05
C ALA A 361 -8.92 -17.05 -26.54
N TYR A 362 -7.97 -16.43 -25.82
CA TYR A 362 -7.34 -15.17 -26.26
C TYR A 362 -6.53 -15.34 -27.53
N LEU A 363 -5.89 -16.51 -27.73
CA LEU A 363 -5.09 -16.79 -28.91
C LEU A 363 -5.95 -16.88 -30.19
N GLN A 364 -7.27 -17.11 -30.06
CA GLN A 364 -8.21 -17.13 -31.17
C GLN A 364 -8.68 -15.74 -31.63
N ARG A 365 -8.24 -14.68 -31.01
CA ARG A 365 -8.56 -13.32 -31.45
C ARG A 365 -8.07 -13.08 -32.88
N PRO A 366 -8.83 -12.35 -33.72
CA PRO A 366 -8.41 -12.07 -35.09
C PRO A 366 -7.01 -11.47 -35.17
N GLY A 367 -6.13 -12.08 -35.98
CA GLY A 367 -4.75 -11.66 -36.20
C GLY A 367 -3.76 -12.07 -35.09
N TRP A 368 -4.19 -12.62 -33.95
CA TRP A 368 -3.29 -12.99 -32.87
C TRP A 368 -2.40 -14.18 -33.21
N ALA A 369 -2.87 -15.11 -34.04
CA ALA A 369 -2.04 -16.23 -34.53
C ALA A 369 -0.74 -15.79 -35.21
N ASP A 370 -0.70 -14.56 -35.72
CA ASP A 370 0.47 -14.00 -36.38
C ASP A 370 1.43 -13.24 -35.49
N LEU A 371 1.03 -12.96 -34.25
CA LEU A 371 1.86 -12.25 -33.28
C LEU A 371 3.10 -13.08 -32.90
N PRO A 372 4.29 -12.47 -32.79
CA PRO A 372 5.51 -13.14 -32.33
C PRO A 372 5.31 -13.91 -31.02
N ALA A 373 4.64 -13.28 -30.04
CA ALA A 373 4.34 -13.91 -28.76
C ALA A 373 3.55 -15.22 -28.90
N VAL A 374 2.57 -15.30 -29.80
CA VAL A 374 1.75 -16.49 -30.01
C VAL A 374 2.53 -17.57 -30.76
N LYS A 375 3.28 -17.18 -31.81
CA LYS A 375 4.12 -18.11 -32.59
C LYS A 375 5.24 -18.79 -31.78
N THR A 376 5.65 -18.16 -30.69
CA THR A 376 6.74 -18.66 -29.83
C THR A 376 6.24 -19.11 -28.45
N ASP A 377 4.94 -19.31 -28.28
CA ASP A 377 4.28 -19.70 -27.02
C ASP A 377 4.58 -18.77 -25.82
N ASN A 378 4.98 -17.53 -26.09
CA ASN A 378 5.29 -16.52 -25.07
C ASN A 378 4.02 -15.79 -24.58
N VAL A 379 3.00 -16.55 -24.22
CA VAL A 379 1.75 -16.07 -23.64
C VAL A 379 1.60 -16.64 -22.24
N PHE A 380 1.40 -15.75 -21.28
CA PHE A 380 1.43 -16.04 -19.85
C PHE A 380 0.20 -15.51 -19.15
N ALA A 381 -0.14 -16.08 -18.00
CA ALA A 381 -1.10 -15.52 -17.09
C ALA A 381 -0.44 -15.16 -15.75
N LEU A 382 -0.89 -14.06 -15.15
CA LEU A 382 -0.45 -13.52 -13.85
C LEU A 382 -1.64 -13.26 -12.96
N TYR A 383 -1.52 -13.56 -11.66
CA TYR A 383 -2.52 -13.20 -10.68
C TYR A 383 -2.53 -11.69 -10.44
N HIS A 384 -3.60 -11.02 -10.87
CA HIS A 384 -3.73 -9.56 -10.77
C HIS A 384 -3.66 -9.05 -9.33
N GLY A 385 -4.10 -9.86 -8.37
CA GLY A 385 -4.01 -9.54 -6.95
C GLY A 385 -2.58 -9.34 -6.44
N GLY A 386 -1.59 -9.90 -7.11
CA GLY A 386 -0.19 -9.80 -6.72
C GLY A 386 0.54 -8.51 -7.12
N ALA A 387 -0.08 -7.65 -7.92
CA ALA A 387 0.59 -6.45 -8.45
C ALA A 387 0.71 -5.26 -7.49
N ARG A 388 0.30 -5.40 -6.25
CA ARG A 388 0.20 -4.29 -5.29
C ARG A 388 0.30 -4.79 -3.85
N THR A 389 1.32 -5.58 -3.60
CA THR A 389 1.61 -6.18 -2.30
C THR A 389 3.12 -6.21 -2.06
N LEU A 390 3.53 -6.48 -0.83
CA LEU A 390 4.93 -6.73 -0.50
C LEU A 390 5.52 -8.00 -1.13
N SER A 391 4.69 -8.84 -1.75
CA SER A 391 5.11 -10.02 -2.50
C SER A 391 5.21 -9.81 -4.01
N ASP A 392 4.97 -8.60 -4.54
CA ASP A 392 4.95 -8.36 -5.99
C ASP A 392 6.32 -8.55 -6.66
N TYR A 393 7.41 -8.52 -5.90
CA TYR A 393 8.74 -8.87 -6.41
C TYR A 393 8.82 -10.28 -7.00
N VAL A 394 7.99 -11.23 -6.56
CA VAL A 394 7.99 -12.59 -7.14
C VAL A 394 7.38 -12.60 -8.54
N TYR A 395 6.42 -11.72 -8.80
CA TYR A 395 5.89 -11.50 -10.16
C TYR A 395 6.89 -10.76 -11.04
N ALA A 396 7.66 -9.81 -10.46
CA ALA A 396 8.82 -9.22 -11.14
C ALA A 396 9.86 -10.28 -11.53
N GLN A 397 10.17 -11.22 -10.64
CA GLN A 397 11.05 -12.36 -10.93
C GLN A 397 10.49 -13.23 -12.05
N PHE A 398 9.18 -13.51 -12.07
CA PHE A 398 8.55 -14.29 -13.12
C PHE A 398 8.65 -13.59 -14.48
N ILE A 399 8.29 -12.31 -14.54
CA ILE A 399 8.38 -11.50 -15.77
C ILE A 399 9.85 -11.41 -16.25
N ALA A 400 10.78 -11.13 -15.35
CA ALA A 400 12.21 -11.07 -15.66
C ALA A 400 12.73 -12.42 -16.21
N LYS A 401 12.25 -13.54 -15.69
CA LYS A 401 12.59 -14.88 -16.20
C LYS A 401 12.09 -15.11 -17.64
N GLN A 402 10.92 -14.54 -18.00
CA GLN A 402 10.43 -14.64 -19.38
C GLN A 402 11.18 -13.67 -20.33
N LEU A 403 11.57 -12.52 -19.83
CA LEU A 403 12.39 -11.57 -20.59
C LEU A 403 13.82 -12.10 -20.81
N TYR A 404 14.43 -12.69 -19.76
CA TYR A 404 15.85 -13.07 -19.69
C TYR A 404 16.04 -14.49 -19.11
N PRO A 405 15.61 -15.57 -19.82
CA PRO A 405 15.56 -16.92 -19.27
C PRO A 405 16.87 -17.40 -18.64
N GLU A 406 18.00 -17.17 -19.32
CA GLU A 406 19.32 -17.64 -18.85
C GLU A 406 19.79 -16.93 -17.56
N ALA A 407 19.47 -15.65 -17.40
CA ALA A 407 19.88 -14.89 -16.22
C ALA A 407 19.06 -15.24 -14.98
N PHE A 408 17.87 -15.81 -15.15
CA PHE A 408 16.94 -16.19 -14.10
C PHE A 408 16.63 -17.69 -14.05
N LYS A 409 17.46 -18.54 -14.68
CA LYS A 409 17.22 -20.00 -14.73
C LYS A 409 17.20 -20.65 -13.35
N ASP A 410 17.96 -20.11 -12.40
CA ASP A 410 18.05 -20.54 -10.99
C ASP A 410 16.93 -19.97 -10.11
N VAL A 411 16.09 -19.07 -10.62
CA VAL A 411 15.00 -18.46 -9.89
C VAL A 411 13.71 -19.26 -10.10
N ASP A 412 13.04 -19.59 -8.99
CA ASP A 412 11.71 -20.21 -8.97
C ASP A 412 10.70 -19.25 -8.32
N PRO A 413 9.99 -18.41 -9.10
CA PRO A 413 9.07 -17.43 -8.54
C PRO A 413 7.87 -18.07 -7.83
N VAL A 414 7.41 -19.24 -8.26
CA VAL A 414 6.28 -19.93 -7.63
C VAL A 414 6.66 -20.38 -6.22
N LYS A 415 7.84 -20.99 -6.08
CA LYS A 415 8.40 -21.38 -4.79
C LYS A 415 8.63 -20.16 -3.90
N ASN A 416 9.17 -19.08 -4.43
CA ASN A 416 9.40 -17.85 -3.67
C ASN A 416 8.10 -17.25 -3.14
N LEU A 417 7.00 -17.30 -3.91
CA LEU A 417 5.66 -16.89 -3.45
C LEU A 417 5.19 -17.78 -2.29
N GLN A 418 5.32 -19.10 -2.43
CA GLN A 418 4.93 -20.04 -1.36
C GLN A 418 5.73 -19.81 -0.07
N GLU A 419 7.04 -19.56 -0.19
CA GLU A 419 7.89 -19.24 0.96
C GLU A 419 7.51 -17.91 1.62
N TYR A 420 7.15 -16.88 0.81
CA TYR A 420 6.65 -15.62 1.34
C TYR A 420 5.37 -15.82 2.18
N TYR A 421 4.37 -16.53 1.64
CA TYR A 421 3.12 -16.80 2.35
C TYR A 421 3.36 -17.61 3.62
N LYS A 422 4.14 -18.67 3.54
CA LYS A 422 4.49 -19.50 4.70
C LYS A 422 5.19 -18.73 5.82
N LYS A 423 6.05 -17.75 5.47
CA LYS A 423 6.80 -16.98 6.46
C LYS A 423 5.97 -15.85 7.07
N TRP A 424 5.14 -15.18 6.28
CA TRP A 424 4.57 -13.89 6.67
C TRP A 424 3.05 -13.90 6.88
N LEU A 425 2.33 -14.86 6.32
CA LEU A 425 0.88 -14.87 6.26
C LEU A 425 0.29 -16.14 6.90
N PRO A 426 -0.97 -16.11 7.37
CA PRO A 426 -1.60 -17.25 8.04
C PRO A 426 -2.19 -18.29 7.08
N ILE A 427 -2.01 -18.16 5.78
CA ILE A 427 -2.50 -19.06 4.73
C ILE A 427 -1.38 -19.47 3.80
N GLU A 428 -1.59 -20.54 3.06
CA GLU A 428 -0.66 -21.00 2.01
C GLU A 428 -1.07 -20.46 0.63
N ALA A 429 -0.08 -20.20 -0.23
CA ALA A 429 -0.31 -19.84 -1.63
C ALA A 429 -0.43 -21.13 -2.47
N ASP A 430 -1.62 -21.77 -2.42
CA ASP A 430 -1.96 -22.94 -3.22
C ASP A 430 -2.94 -22.56 -4.33
N GLY A 431 -2.56 -22.84 -5.57
CA GLY A 431 -3.30 -22.46 -6.77
C GLY A 431 -2.39 -22.14 -7.94
N VAL A 432 -2.88 -21.38 -8.90
CA VAL A 432 -2.12 -20.94 -10.08
C VAL A 432 -1.97 -19.43 -10.05
N PHE A 433 -0.81 -18.92 -9.67
CA PHE A 433 -0.55 -17.48 -9.55
C PHE A 433 0.19 -16.90 -10.75
N MET A 434 0.93 -17.75 -11.46
CA MET A 434 1.66 -17.42 -12.67
C MET A 434 1.87 -18.70 -13.48
N THR A 435 1.64 -18.62 -14.79
CA THR A 435 1.78 -19.77 -15.68
C THR A 435 2.01 -19.33 -17.12
N GLN A 436 2.63 -20.20 -17.90
CA GLN A 436 2.72 -20.09 -19.36
C GLN A 436 1.60 -20.91 -20.00
N TYR A 437 1.07 -20.44 -21.13
CA TYR A 437 0.19 -21.23 -21.98
C TYR A 437 0.84 -22.55 -22.39
N GLN A 438 0.09 -23.63 -22.32
CA GLN A 438 0.51 -24.96 -22.75
C GLN A 438 -0.35 -25.36 -23.93
N PRO A 439 0.22 -25.43 -25.16
CA PRO A 439 -0.49 -25.95 -26.32
C PRO A 439 -1.02 -27.36 -26.08
N ALA A 440 -2.22 -27.66 -26.60
CA ALA A 440 -2.73 -29.02 -26.58
C ALA A 440 -1.75 -29.92 -27.37
N LYS A 441 -1.33 -31.03 -26.73
CA LYS A 441 -0.47 -32.04 -27.37
C LYS A 441 -1.24 -32.80 -28.40
#